data_50d2f5983a236ad8ba0f110259795e57
#
_entry.id   50d2f5983a236ad8ba0f110259795e57
#
_cell.length_a   1.000
_cell.length_b   1.000
_cell.length_c   1.000
_cell.angle_alpha   90.00
_cell.angle_beta   90.00
_cell.angle_gamma   90.00
#
_symmetry.space_group_name_H-M   'P 1'
#
loop_
_entity.id
_entity.type
_entity.pdbx_description
1 polymer ?
#
loop_
_entity_poly.entity_id
_entity_poly.type
_entity_poly.pdbx_seq_one_letter_code
_entity_poly.pdbx_strand_id
1 'polypeptide(L)'
;MTITVQNTAVTSTFDFWRNRTNELAYAMSTAAVTTNSNTATGNAAITGQFTANAILISNGTTSIALNPASSAQLAQGQYGLSANGTWVYRPVSNNTLVTTGTGIQNVDSWAMATYNTAEYLVSVKDNNANAYSTTKLLVVHDTGNSYITEYGSINSNGALGVFSSTTNSTHVIVRFTPTSSNTNVKYARTLI
;
A
#
# COMPACT_ATOMS: atom_id res chain seq x y z
N MET A 1 23.88 -10.79 -21.92
CA MET A 1 25.25 -11.28 -22.24
C MET A 1 25.19 -12.80 -22.21
N THR A 2 25.47 -13.46 -23.32
CA THR A 2 25.52 -14.93 -23.39
C THR A 2 26.92 -15.36 -23.05
N ILE A 3 27.13 -16.10 -21.98
CA ILE A 3 28.44 -16.69 -21.66
C ILE A 3 28.54 -17.97 -22.44
N THR A 4 29.42 -18.01 -23.45
CA THR A 4 29.70 -19.20 -24.20
C THR A 4 31.02 -19.79 -23.71
N VAL A 5 30.96 -20.93 -23.04
CA VAL A 5 32.16 -21.68 -22.63
C VAL A 5 32.51 -22.61 -23.77
N GLN A 6 33.65 -22.37 -24.44
CA GLN A 6 34.14 -23.26 -25.48
C GLN A 6 34.90 -24.44 -24.87
N ASN A 7 34.67 -25.62 -25.44
CA ASN A 7 35.45 -26.81 -25.13
C ASN A 7 36.91 -26.62 -25.51
N THR A 8 37.82 -26.91 -24.62
CA THR A 8 39.27 -26.85 -24.88
C THR A 8 39.77 -28.26 -25.28
N ALA A 9 40.52 -28.33 -26.39
CA ALA A 9 41.13 -29.56 -26.79
C ALA A 9 42.30 -29.94 -25.87
N VAL A 10 42.55 -31.22 -25.69
CA VAL A 10 43.66 -31.74 -24.87
C VAL A 10 45.03 -31.26 -25.36
N THR A 11 45.11 -30.87 -26.63
CA THR A 11 46.34 -30.34 -27.28
C THR A 11 46.52 -28.83 -27.10
N SER A 12 45.63 -28.14 -26.37
CA SER A 12 45.75 -26.71 -26.18
C SER A 12 46.92 -26.34 -25.25
N THR A 13 47.60 -25.23 -25.58
CA THR A 13 48.75 -24.75 -24.78
C THR A 13 48.32 -24.35 -23.36
N PHE A 14 49.29 -24.34 -22.43
CA PHE A 14 49.06 -23.90 -21.06
C PHE A 14 48.51 -22.47 -20.99
N ASP A 15 48.99 -21.57 -21.84
CA ASP A 15 48.49 -20.17 -21.88
C ASP A 15 47.04 -20.11 -22.33
N PHE A 16 46.61 -20.96 -23.24
CA PHE A 16 45.22 -21.04 -23.64
C PHE A 16 44.33 -21.50 -22.47
N TRP A 17 44.75 -22.51 -21.72
CA TRP A 17 44.01 -22.96 -20.52
C TRP A 17 43.95 -21.90 -19.46
N ARG A 18 45.06 -21.22 -19.17
CA ARG A 18 45.11 -20.11 -18.19
C ARG A 18 44.16 -18.98 -18.57
N ASN A 19 44.15 -18.58 -19.82
CA ASN A 19 43.27 -17.51 -20.30
C ASN A 19 41.79 -17.91 -20.18
N ARG A 20 41.44 -19.14 -20.55
CA ARG A 20 40.07 -19.64 -20.41
C ARG A 20 39.59 -19.74 -18.95
N THR A 21 40.49 -20.14 -18.05
CA THR A 21 40.19 -20.17 -16.61
C THR A 21 39.97 -18.76 -16.05
N ASN A 22 40.78 -17.80 -16.47
CA ASN A 22 40.61 -16.41 -16.06
C ASN A 22 39.34 -15.78 -16.66
N GLU A 23 39.00 -16.07 -17.89
CA GLU A 23 37.72 -15.64 -18.49
C GLU A 23 36.53 -16.23 -17.76
N LEU A 24 36.58 -17.50 -17.36
CA LEU A 24 35.51 -18.14 -16.59
C LEU A 24 35.43 -17.52 -15.20
N ALA A 25 36.54 -17.32 -14.52
CA ALA A 25 36.57 -16.68 -13.20
C ALA A 25 36.03 -15.25 -13.26
N TYR A 26 36.40 -14.48 -14.26
CA TYR A 26 35.87 -13.14 -14.51
C TYR A 26 34.38 -13.17 -14.81
N ALA A 27 33.93 -14.08 -15.66
CA ALA A 27 32.51 -14.24 -15.99
C ALA A 27 31.70 -14.65 -14.78
N MET A 28 32.18 -15.55 -13.93
CA MET A 28 31.53 -15.94 -12.69
C MET A 28 31.50 -14.81 -11.64
N SER A 29 32.53 -14.00 -11.55
CA SER A 29 32.59 -12.89 -10.59
C SER A 29 31.74 -11.68 -11.00
N THR A 30 31.54 -11.48 -12.29
CA THR A 30 30.85 -10.29 -12.82
C THR A 30 29.44 -10.57 -13.35
N ALA A 31 29.16 -11.78 -13.81
CA ALA A 31 27.92 -12.10 -14.51
C ALA A 31 26.87 -12.82 -13.64
N ALA A 32 27.25 -13.28 -12.45
CA ALA A 32 26.33 -14.10 -11.66
C ALA A 32 25.15 -13.33 -11.07
N VAL A 33 25.20 -12.00 -10.94
CA VAL A 33 24.13 -11.24 -10.23
C VAL A 33 23.88 -9.82 -10.76
N THR A 34 24.61 -9.31 -11.74
CA THR A 34 24.61 -7.86 -12.00
C THR A 34 24.12 -7.40 -13.37
N THR A 35 23.43 -8.19 -14.13
CA THR A 35 23.02 -7.75 -15.48
C THR A 35 21.60 -7.16 -15.51
N ASN A 36 21.46 -6.07 -16.20
CA ASN A 36 20.24 -5.30 -16.46
C ASN A 36 19.10 -6.09 -17.16
N SER A 37 19.22 -7.40 -17.31
CA SER A 37 18.18 -8.23 -17.92
C SER A 37 18.45 -9.73 -17.68
N ASN A 38 18.55 -10.16 -16.43
CA ASN A 38 18.65 -11.57 -16.13
C ASN A 38 17.26 -12.15 -15.88
N THR A 39 16.75 -12.83 -16.90
CA THR A 39 15.55 -13.66 -16.75
C THR A 39 16.01 -15.03 -16.29
N ALA A 40 15.92 -15.34 -15.01
CA ALA A 40 16.04 -16.72 -14.54
C ALA A 40 14.70 -17.40 -14.81
N THR A 41 14.66 -18.31 -15.77
CA THR A 41 13.52 -19.20 -15.99
C THR A 41 13.70 -20.40 -15.06
N GLY A 42 13.06 -20.36 -13.90
CA GLY A 42 13.12 -21.41 -12.89
C GLY A 42 13.14 -20.87 -11.46
N ASN A 43 13.17 -21.77 -10.47
CA ASN A 43 13.25 -21.38 -9.06
C ASN A 43 14.69 -20.96 -8.72
N ALA A 44 14.90 -19.71 -8.31
CA ALA A 44 16.15 -19.25 -7.74
C ALA A 44 16.05 -19.31 -6.20
N ALA A 45 16.95 -20.11 -5.56
CA ALA A 45 17.09 -20.12 -4.11
C ALA A 45 18.33 -19.30 -3.71
N ILE A 46 18.14 -18.32 -2.84
CA ILE A 46 19.22 -17.52 -2.26
C ILE A 46 19.41 -17.99 -0.81
N THR A 47 20.49 -18.72 -0.56
CA THR A 47 20.88 -19.16 0.79
C THR A 47 21.83 -18.15 1.40
N GLY A 48 21.31 -17.01 1.84
CA GLY A 48 22.13 -15.93 2.39
C GLY A 48 21.36 -14.63 2.46
N GLN A 49 22.07 -13.53 2.78
CA GLN A 49 21.48 -12.21 2.79
C GLN A 49 21.31 -11.69 1.36
N PHE A 50 20.08 -11.31 1.00
CA PHE A 50 19.79 -10.58 -0.21
C PHE A 50 19.68 -9.09 0.12
N THR A 51 20.60 -8.29 -0.42
CA THR A 51 20.58 -6.83 -0.25
C THR A 51 20.21 -6.19 -1.57
N ALA A 52 19.08 -5.50 -1.61
CA ALA A 52 18.62 -4.77 -2.78
C ALA A 52 18.01 -3.43 -2.38
N ASN A 53 18.14 -2.42 -3.24
CA ASN A 53 17.45 -1.14 -3.05
C ASN A 53 15.93 -1.26 -3.22
N ALA A 54 15.49 -2.19 -4.04
CA ALA A 54 14.09 -2.54 -4.23
C ALA A 54 13.97 -3.97 -4.75
N ILE A 55 12.91 -4.67 -4.35
CA ILE A 55 12.51 -5.96 -4.89
C ILE A 55 11.15 -5.75 -5.57
N LEU A 56 11.08 -6.01 -6.87
CA LEU A 56 9.85 -6.02 -7.62
C LEU A 56 9.46 -7.47 -7.92
N ILE A 57 8.34 -7.90 -7.39
CA ILE A 57 7.73 -9.19 -7.72
C ILE A 57 6.55 -8.89 -8.65
N SER A 58 6.66 -9.32 -9.89
CA SER A 58 5.65 -9.06 -10.91
C SER A 58 5.40 -10.28 -11.77
N ASN A 59 4.16 -10.54 -12.11
CA ASN A 59 3.75 -11.55 -13.10
C ASN A 59 3.37 -10.92 -14.45
N GLY A 60 3.79 -9.68 -14.69
CA GLY A 60 3.47 -8.91 -15.88
C GLY A 60 2.18 -8.08 -15.77
N THR A 61 1.26 -8.45 -14.87
CA THR A 61 -0.01 -7.75 -14.66
C THR A 61 -0.12 -7.20 -13.25
N THR A 62 0.44 -7.92 -12.28
CA THR A 62 0.44 -7.53 -10.86
C THR A 62 1.86 -7.50 -10.34
N SER A 63 2.23 -6.46 -9.62
CA SER A 63 3.55 -6.33 -9.01
C SER A 63 3.45 -6.05 -7.52
N ILE A 64 4.35 -6.67 -6.75
CA ILE A 64 4.60 -6.34 -5.34
C ILE A 64 5.99 -5.73 -5.27
N ALA A 65 6.09 -4.47 -4.89
CA ALA A 65 7.35 -3.81 -4.63
C ALA A 65 7.64 -3.81 -3.13
N LEU A 66 8.75 -4.44 -2.74
CA LEU A 66 9.30 -4.35 -1.39
C LEU A 66 10.41 -3.31 -1.41
N ASN A 67 10.12 -2.14 -0.89
CA ASN A 67 11.10 -1.05 -0.81
C ASN A 67 11.50 -0.80 0.66
N PRO A 68 12.75 -1.03 1.05
CA PRO A 68 13.21 -0.85 2.42
C PRO A 68 13.34 0.62 2.84
N ALA A 69 13.20 1.57 1.95
CA ALA A 69 13.70 2.93 2.16
C ALA A 69 12.79 3.88 2.93
N SER A 70 11.67 3.50 3.45
CA SER A 70 10.94 4.21 4.52
C SER A 70 9.47 3.80 4.58
N SER A 71 8.91 3.72 5.77
CA SER A 71 7.47 3.51 6.03
C SER A 71 6.56 4.59 5.40
N ALA A 72 7.14 5.66 4.89
CA ALA A 72 6.43 6.75 4.22
C ALA A 72 6.04 6.43 2.75
N GLN A 73 6.59 5.38 2.17
CA GLN A 73 6.44 5.09 0.73
C GLN A 73 5.58 3.87 0.41
N LEU A 74 4.97 3.22 1.39
CA LEU A 74 3.97 2.21 1.10
C LEU A 74 2.76 2.88 0.45
N ALA A 75 2.38 2.45 -0.74
CA ALA A 75 1.13 2.85 -1.33
C ALA A 75 -0.05 2.34 -0.47
N GLN A 76 -1.19 3.01 -0.58
CA GLN A 76 -2.38 2.62 0.17
C GLN A 76 -2.77 1.17 -0.16
N GLY A 77 -3.13 0.40 0.87
CA GLY A 77 -3.48 -1.01 0.72
C GLY A 77 -2.29 -1.97 0.62
N GLN A 78 -1.07 -1.50 0.81
CA GLN A 78 0.13 -2.34 0.75
C GLN A 78 0.59 -2.78 2.14
N TYR A 79 1.13 -4.00 2.17
CA TYR A 79 1.88 -4.52 3.31
C TYR A 79 3.37 -4.25 3.08
N GLY A 80 4.06 -3.82 4.10
CA GLY A 80 5.50 -3.63 4.07
C GLY A 80 6.18 -4.07 5.34
N LEU A 81 7.48 -4.37 5.25
CA LEU A 81 8.31 -4.62 6.40
C LEU A 81 8.91 -3.28 6.86
N SER A 82 8.71 -2.94 8.13
CA SER A 82 9.41 -1.80 8.73
C SER A 82 10.88 -2.12 8.96
N ALA A 83 11.71 -1.10 9.21
CA ALA A 83 13.13 -1.25 9.45
C ALA A 83 13.47 -2.15 10.66
N ASN A 84 12.53 -2.37 11.59
CA ASN A 84 12.67 -3.28 12.73
C ASN A 84 12.09 -4.67 12.49
N GLY A 85 11.74 -5.03 11.25
CA GLY A 85 11.22 -6.33 10.87
C GLY A 85 9.73 -6.56 11.17
N THR A 86 9.00 -5.52 11.56
CA THR A 86 7.56 -5.62 11.80
C THR A 86 6.78 -5.44 10.51
N TRP A 87 5.81 -6.30 10.26
CA TRP A 87 4.86 -6.11 9.16
C TRP A 87 3.96 -4.90 9.44
N VAL A 88 3.96 -3.95 8.53
CA VAL A 88 3.11 -2.76 8.59
C VAL A 88 2.12 -2.83 7.44
N TYR A 89 0.85 -2.71 7.76
CA TYR A 89 -0.22 -2.50 6.79
C TYR A 89 -0.58 -1.03 6.75
N ARG A 90 -0.53 -0.43 5.58
CA ARG A 90 -1.08 0.92 5.40
C ARG A 90 -2.52 0.78 4.91
N PRO A 91 -3.51 1.12 5.73
CA PRO A 91 -4.91 1.04 5.32
C PRO A 91 -5.17 1.92 4.10
N VAL A 92 -6.08 1.45 3.26
CA VAL A 92 -6.52 2.18 2.08
C VAL A 92 -7.22 3.46 2.52
N SER A 93 -6.66 4.57 2.17
CA SER A 93 -7.07 5.96 2.38
C SER A 93 -6.84 6.58 3.77
N ASN A 94 -5.85 7.46 3.83
CA ASN A 94 -5.79 8.59 4.76
C ASN A 94 -6.45 9.81 4.11
N ASN A 95 -7.73 9.76 3.81
CA ASN A 95 -8.42 10.94 3.34
C ASN A 95 -8.74 11.85 4.52
N THR A 96 -8.51 13.13 4.31
CA THR A 96 -8.77 14.16 5.30
C THR A 96 -9.78 15.13 4.73
N LEU A 97 -10.91 15.31 5.41
CA LEU A 97 -11.80 16.43 5.19
C LEU A 97 -11.48 17.51 6.22
N VAL A 98 -11.25 18.73 5.77
CA VAL A 98 -11.23 19.92 6.61
C VAL A 98 -12.57 20.63 6.39
N THR A 99 -13.37 20.77 7.43
CA THR A 99 -14.68 21.42 7.30
C THR A 99 -14.51 22.93 7.15
N THR A 100 -15.37 23.52 6.33
CA THR A 100 -15.38 24.97 6.05
C THR A 100 -16.56 25.70 6.71
N GLY A 101 -17.36 24.97 7.46
CA GLY A 101 -18.56 25.49 8.13
C GLY A 101 -19.21 24.37 8.95
N THR A 102 -20.34 24.68 9.58
CA THR A 102 -21.14 23.73 10.39
C THR A 102 -22.21 22.98 9.58
N GLY A 103 -22.35 23.30 8.29
CA GLY A 103 -23.25 22.58 7.40
C GLY A 103 -22.76 21.16 7.09
N ILE A 104 -23.66 20.36 6.53
CA ILE A 104 -23.36 18.98 6.12
C ILE A 104 -22.34 18.97 4.99
N GLN A 105 -21.33 18.11 5.09
CA GLN A 105 -20.25 17.99 4.11
C GLN A 105 -20.00 16.54 3.75
N ASN A 106 -19.59 16.28 2.49
CA ASN A 106 -19.25 14.95 2.03
C ASN A 106 -17.86 14.57 2.55
N VAL A 107 -17.78 13.43 3.22
CA VAL A 107 -16.52 12.86 3.73
C VAL A 107 -15.91 11.93 2.70
N ASP A 108 -16.72 11.04 2.13
CA ASP A 108 -16.29 9.99 1.23
C ASP A 108 -17.42 9.51 0.33
N SER A 109 -17.04 8.83 -0.75
CA SER A 109 -18.00 8.17 -1.63
C SER A 109 -17.39 6.93 -2.30
N TRP A 110 -18.26 5.95 -2.65
CA TRP A 110 -17.86 4.79 -3.44
C TRP A 110 -18.98 4.33 -4.37
N ALA A 111 -18.58 3.61 -5.43
CA ALA A 111 -19.50 3.12 -6.46
C ALA A 111 -20.36 1.96 -5.91
N MET A 112 -21.68 2.10 -6.02
CA MET A 112 -22.65 1.07 -5.62
C MET A 112 -22.55 -0.20 -6.49
N ALA A 113 -22.13 -0.06 -7.74
CA ALA A 113 -21.98 -1.20 -8.64
C ALA A 113 -20.82 -2.15 -8.26
N THR A 114 -19.91 -1.70 -7.39
CA THR A 114 -18.69 -2.45 -7.06
C THR A 114 -18.69 -2.96 -5.63
N TYR A 115 -19.23 -2.20 -4.70
CA TYR A 115 -19.17 -2.51 -3.27
C TYR A 115 -20.53 -2.30 -2.62
N ASN A 116 -20.92 -3.24 -1.74
CA ASN A 116 -22.21 -3.19 -1.03
C ASN A 116 -22.09 -2.59 0.36
N THR A 117 -20.91 -2.69 0.98
CA THR A 117 -20.70 -2.36 2.39
C THR A 117 -19.36 -1.66 2.59
N ALA A 118 -19.31 -0.77 3.57
CA ALA A 118 -18.07 -0.13 4.01
C ALA A 118 -17.96 -0.11 5.54
N GLU A 119 -16.77 -0.38 6.06
CA GLU A 119 -16.40 -0.12 7.44
C GLU A 119 -15.41 1.04 7.48
N TYR A 120 -15.61 1.95 8.43
CA TYR A 120 -14.72 3.09 8.68
C TYR A 120 -14.22 3.08 10.11
N LEU A 121 -12.94 3.40 10.29
CA LEU A 121 -12.37 3.92 11.51
C LEU A 121 -12.14 5.42 11.29
N VAL A 122 -12.80 6.25 12.10
CA VAL A 122 -12.79 7.71 11.91
C VAL A 122 -12.17 8.38 13.12
N SER A 123 -11.36 9.41 12.86
CA SER A 123 -10.84 10.35 13.85
C SER A 123 -11.29 11.75 13.48
N VAL A 124 -11.87 12.45 14.42
CA VAL A 124 -12.35 13.82 14.28
C VAL A 124 -11.60 14.72 15.27
N LYS A 125 -11.12 15.86 14.80
CA LYS A 125 -10.51 16.88 15.63
C LYS A 125 -11.18 18.22 15.40
N ASP A 126 -11.75 18.82 16.45
CA ASP A 126 -12.11 20.24 16.46
C ASP A 126 -10.87 21.08 16.80
N ASN A 127 -10.42 21.88 15.83
CA ASN A 127 -9.24 22.71 16.00
C ASN A 127 -9.51 23.95 16.87
N ASN A 128 -10.76 24.42 16.97
CA ASN A 128 -11.14 25.58 17.79
C ASN A 128 -11.15 25.21 19.28
N ALA A 129 -11.77 24.07 19.62
CA ALA A 129 -11.88 23.60 20.99
C ALA A 129 -10.72 22.68 21.41
N ASN A 130 -9.83 22.31 20.49
CA ASN A 130 -8.79 21.28 20.67
C ASN A 130 -9.37 19.98 21.26
N ALA A 131 -10.53 19.58 20.74
CA ALA A 131 -11.26 18.40 21.17
C ALA A 131 -11.10 17.27 20.14
N TYR A 132 -11.17 16.03 20.59
CA TYR A 132 -10.95 14.83 19.79
C TYR A 132 -12.09 13.84 19.97
N SER A 133 -12.42 13.18 18.86
CA SER A 133 -13.37 12.06 18.83
C SER A 133 -12.84 10.95 17.92
N THR A 134 -13.11 9.72 18.28
CA THR A 134 -12.90 8.57 17.38
C THR A 134 -14.12 7.66 17.44
N THR A 135 -14.46 7.08 16.29
CA THR A 135 -15.63 6.21 16.17
C THR A 135 -15.45 5.22 15.01
N LYS A 136 -16.25 4.17 15.00
CA LYS A 136 -16.41 3.28 13.86
C LYS A 136 -17.77 3.50 13.21
N LEU A 137 -17.79 3.42 11.86
CA LEU A 137 -19.04 3.46 11.10
C LEU A 137 -19.15 2.17 10.30
N LEU A 138 -20.35 1.60 10.27
CA LEU A 138 -20.74 0.60 9.28
C LEU A 138 -21.79 1.22 8.36
N VAL A 139 -21.58 1.06 7.07
CA VAL A 139 -22.46 1.58 6.03
C VAL A 139 -22.80 0.47 5.06
N VAL A 140 -24.09 0.30 4.79
CA VAL A 140 -24.60 -0.62 3.77
C VAL A 140 -25.57 0.13 2.87
N HIS A 141 -25.72 -0.28 1.64
CA HIS A 141 -26.76 0.24 0.76
C HIS A 141 -27.56 -0.90 0.11
N ASP A 142 -28.80 -0.59 -0.25
CA ASP A 142 -29.57 -1.27 -1.27
C ASP A 142 -29.57 -0.43 -2.55
N THR A 143 -30.40 -0.79 -3.53
CA THR A 143 -30.44 -0.11 -4.83
C THR A 143 -30.90 1.37 -4.77
N GLY A 144 -31.40 1.84 -3.65
CA GLY A 144 -31.99 3.18 -3.55
C GLY A 144 -31.62 3.95 -2.28
N ASN A 145 -31.24 3.24 -1.23
CA ASN A 145 -30.99 3.85 0.08
C ASN A 145 -29.64 3.42 0.65
N SER A 146 -29.10 4.23 1.57
CA SER A 146 -27.95 3.86 2.40
C SER A 146 -28.34 3.93 3.85
N TYR A 147 -27.75 3.00 4.62
CA TYR A 147 -27.95 2.85 6.04
C TYR A 147 -26.59 2.95 6.73
N ILE A 148 -26.52 3.71 7.80
CA ILE A 148 -25.29 3.91 8.56
C ILE A 148 -25.55 3.68 10.04
N THR A 149 -24.60 3.06 10.71
CA THR A 149 -24.56 3.01 12.17
C THR A 149 -23.20 3.45 12.67
N GLU A 150 -23.20 4.13 13.81
CA GLU A 150 -22.02 4.57 14.52
C GLU A 150 -21.90 3.77 15.83
N TYR A 151 -20.69 3.26 16.12
CA TYR A 151 -20.44 2.49 17.33
C TYR A 151 -19.01 2.67 17.85
N GLY A 152 -18.82 2.45 19.15
CA GLY A 152 -17.51 2.57 19.79
C GLY A 152 -16.98 3.99 19.82
N SER A 153 -17.86 4.98 19.95
CA SER A 153 -17.49 6.39 20.01
C SER A 153 -16.79 6.76 21.32
N ILE A 154 -15.64 7.43 21.20
CA ILE A 154 -14.85 7.95 22.33
C ILE A 154 -14.61 9.44 22.05
N ASN A 155 -15.01 10.29 23.01
CA ASN A 155 -14.94 11.74 22.89
C ASN A 155 -14.16 12.34 24.05
N SER A 156 -13.28 13.30 23.77
CA SER A 156 -12.56 14.04 24.81
C SER A 156 -13.40 15.17 25.43
N ASN A 157 -14.37 15.70 24.66
CA ASN A 157 -15.25 16.82 25.11
C ASN A 157 -16.56 16.80 24.33
N GLY A 158 -17.40 15.77 24.55
CA GLY A 158 -18.67 15.63 23.86
C GLY A 158 -18.54 15.26 22.36
N ALA A 159 -19.67 15.07 21.69
CA ALA A 159 -19.74 14.75 20.28
C ALA A 159 -19.35 15.96 19.41
N LEU A 160 -18.45 15.76 18.47
CA LEU A 160 -17.93 16.82 17.58
C LEU A 160 -18.72 16.95 16.28
N GLY A 161 -19.72 16.13 16.07
CA GLY A 161 -20.61 16.15 14.91
C GLY A 161 -21.38 14.85 14.77
N VAL A 162 -22.12 14.73 13.66
CA VAL A 162 -22.98 13.59 13.35
C VAL A 162 -22.64 13.06 11.96
N PHE A 163 -22.45 11.76 11.85
CA PHE A 163 -22.31 11.08 10.56
C PHE A 163 -23.67 10.68 9.99
N SER A 164 -23.79 10.77 8.69
CA SER A 164 -24.95 10.33 7.93
C SER A 164 -24.52 9.76 6.58
N SER A 165 -25.39 9.03 5.92
CA SER A 165 -25.16 8.55 4.57
C SER A 165 -26.33 8.88 3.64
N THR A 166 -26.05 8.94 2.36
CA THR A 166 -27.05 9.10 1.30
C THR A 166 -26.55 8.40 0.03
N THR A 167 -27.43 8.19 -0.92
CA THR A 167 -27.10 7.69 -2.25
C THR A 167 -27.39 8.74 -3.30
N ASN A 168 -26.69 8.66 -4.42
CA ASN A 168 -27.13 9.21 -5.70
C ASN A 168 -27.33 8.06 -6.70
N SER A 169 -27.45 8.34 -7.99
CA SER A 169 -27.69 7.30 -9.01
C SER A 169 -26.59 6.24 -9.13
N THR A 170 -25.37 6.49 -8.61
CA THR A 170 -24.19 5.64 -8.83
C THR A 170 -23.34 5.40 -7.59
N HIS A 171 -23.46 6.25 -6.57
CA HIS A 171 -22.56 6.23 -5.42
C HIS A 171 -23.32 6.29 -4.10
N VAL A 172 -22.77 5.61 -3.10
CA VAL A 172 -23.02 5.91 -1.68
C VAL A 172 -22.11 7.07 -1.28
N ILE A 173 -22.65 8.00 -0.49
CA ILE A 173 -21.95 9.19 0.00
C ILE A 173 -22.06 9.20 1.51
N VAL A 174 -20.91 9.15 2.20
CA VAL A 174 -20.82 9.37 3.65
C VAL A 174 -20.63 10.86 3.91
N ARG A 175 -21.39 11.38 4.84
CA ARG A 175 -21.44 12.81 5.16
C ARG A 175 -21.21 13.05 6.65
N PHE A 176 -20.72 14.22 6.97
CA PHE A 176 -20.49 14.68 8.32
C PHE A 176 -21.08 16.07 8.51
N THR A 177 -21.79 16.27 9.60
CA THR A 177 -22.29 17.57 10.05
C THR A 177 -21.53 17.94 11.31
N PRO A 178 -20.53 18.82 11.23
CA PRO A 178 -19.70 19.18 12.39
C PRO A 178 -20.43 20.16 13.33
N THR A 179 -20.08 20.13 14.60
CA THR A 179 -20.51 21.13 15.60
C THR A 179 -19.70 22.42 15.54
N SER A 180 -18.51 22.37 14.91
CA SER A 180 -17.58 23.50 14.76
C SER A 180 -17.16 23.65 13.30
N SER A 181 -16.92 24.89 12.88
CA SER A 181 -16.56 25.23 11.50
C SER A 181 -15.13 24.85 11.11
N ASN A 182 -14.27 24.47 12.06
CA ASN A 182 -12.88 24.15 11.81
C ASN A 182 -12.57 22.75 12.39
N THR A 183 -13.11 21.74 11.72
CA THR A 183 -13.00 20.34 12.13
C THR A 183 -12.28 19.52 11.08
N ASN A 184 -11.29 18.75 11.50
CA ASN A 184 -10.60 17.78 10.65
C ASN A 184 -11.19 16.38 10.85
N VAL A 185 -11.63 15.75 9.78
CA VAL A 185 -12.06 14.35 9.75
C VAL A 185 -11.04 13.53 9.00
N LYS A 186 -10.46 12.55 9.66
CA LYS A 186 -9.55 11.55 9.06
C LYS A 186 -10.19 10.19 9.18
N TYR A 187 -10.04 9.36 8.15
CA TYR A 187 -10.62 8.02 8.21
C TYR A 187 -9.76 6.99 7.47
N ALA A 188 -9.87 5.76 7.93
CA ALA A 188 -9.51 4.57 7.19
C ALA A 188 -10.78 3.79 6.86
N ARG A 189 -10.86 3.20 5.66
CA ARG A 189 -12.03 2.41 5.25
C ARG A 189 -11.64 1.05 4.70
N THR A 190 -12.55 0.10 4.86
CA THR A 190 -12.58 -1.18 4.14
C THR A 190 -13.86 -1.25 3.34
N LEU A 191 -13.78 -1.59 2.07
CA LEU A 191 -14.91 -1.80 1.16
C LEU A 191 -15.09 -3.30 0.88
N ILE A 192 -16.34 -3.77 0.90
CA ILE A 192 -16.70 -5.17 0.67
C ILE A 192 -17.80 -5.26 -0.40
#